data_f56877e8d0c91ccb7eaf6af80815a892
#
_entry.id   f56877e8d0c91ccb7eaf6af80815a892
#
_cell.length_a   1.000
_cell.length_b   1.000
_cell.length_c   1.000
_cell.angle_alpha   90.00
_cell.angle_beta   90.00
_cell.angle_gamma   90.00
#
_symmetry.space_group_name_H-M   'P 1'
#
loop_
_entity.id
_entity.type
_entity.pdbx_description
1 polymer ?
#
loop_
_entity_poly.entity_id
_entity_poly.type
_entity_poly.pdbx_seq_one_letter_code
_entity_poly.pdbx_strand_id
1 'polypeptide(L)'
;MFYLVRLVCYIKYYIIINYYKYDKGDIMPFRILLTYIFVSGMLFSQNPEELLNKGNIELESGNLISAEELFNSALKIDPSFAPALKGLSKLYLHKGNLKKANEFSIEAVQKDEDFREWSNKITKISEKIQNGNRNVQQGQYEEAIKEYNLVSKEHPYFPDAEFYKGLTRFRQKDIDAAAEHFKKTLDIYPEHKKARKGLDNVTKQFLNAGNKSYKRGDVSKATNYYEKALEFDPEFYLAYFQLGVLQKKQGQSKKAIESLKKVIQINPDHDKTWFTLGTAYEADGNNEEAIEHYKTAIDINPGYTKAYGNLGKLYTDSGRYDEAEDRLKTVIQIDSDYADGYMRLGILYLEQEKFAEAVENLSISTSLDKKDFNKFFNLASAYNNIKEWDNALAAAQACIEIKKRFGGGWLELGIAELGRKNKTRAKRHFEEARKDRDWRKMAERKIDEINNPSKYEK
;
A
#
# COMPACT_ATOMS: atom_id res chain seq x y z
N MET A 1 -29.96 16.60 -21.27
CA MET A 1 -31.25 17.10 -20.76
C MET A 1 -31.38 18.63 -20.84
N PHE A 2 -30.49 19.44 -20.29
CA PHE A 2 -30.55 20.91 -20.37
C PHE A 2 -30.50 21.50 -21.80
N TYR A 3 -29.77 20.90 -22.73
CA TYR A 3 -29.70 21.34 -24.14
C TYR A 3 -30.98 21.04 -24.92
N LEU A 4 -31.62 19.90 -24.67
CA LEU A 4 -32.90 19.55 -25.31
C LEU A 4 -34.05 20.45 -24.83
N VAL A 5 -34.09 20.75 -23.52
CA VAL A 5 -35.10 21.69 -22.95
C VAL A 5 -34.93 23.10 -23.52
N ARG A 6 -33.70 23.59 -23.67
CA ARG A 6 -33.42 24.87 -24.35
C ARG A 6 -33.81 24.86 -25.82
N LEU A 7 -33.54 23.77 -26.53
CA LEU A 7 -33.89 23.61 -27.93
C LEU A 7 -35.43 23.57 -28.12
N VAL A 8 -36.15 22.85 -27.27
CA VAL A 8 -37.63 22.83 -27.26
C VAL A 8 -38.23 24.20 -26.91
N CYS A 9 -37.66 24.92 -25.92
CA CYS A 9 -38.07 26.28 -25.59
C CYS A 9 -37.77 27.25 -26.77
N TYR A 10 -36.62 27.11 -27.45
CA TYR A 10 -36.26 27.91 -28.60
C TYR A 10 -37.17 27.64 -29.80
N ILE A 11 -37.49 26.41 -30.05
CA ILE A 11 -38.44 26.02 -31.11
C ILE A 11 -39.87 26.49 -30.81
N LYS A 12 -40.35 26.37 -29.54
CA LYS A 12 -41.64 26.95 -29.13
C LYS A 12 -41.64 28.47 -29.29
N TYR A 13 -40.61 29.14 -28.90
CA TYR A 13 -40.48 30.59 -29.02
C TYR A 13 -40.45 31.07 -30.51
N TYR A 14 -39.73 30.32 -31.35
CA TYR A 14 -39.63 30.56 -32.78
C TYR A 14 -40.98 30.31 -33.52
N ILE A 15 -41.73 29.30 -33.12
CA ILE A 15 -43.09 29.02 -33.65
C ILE A 15 -44.10 30.09 -33.21
N ILE A 16 -44.06 30.54 -31.96
CA ILE A 16 -44.94 31.57 -31.43
C ILE A 16 -44.65 32.91 -32.13
N ILE A 17 -43.42 33.30 -32.34
CA ILE A 17 -43.05 34.52 -33.03
C ILE A 17 -43.49 34.49 -34.49
N ASN A 18 -43.33 33.37 -35.18
CA ASN A 18 -43.79 33.30 -36.55
C ASN A 18 -45.32 33.18 -36.68
N TYR A 19 -46.01 32.58 -35.68
CA TYR A 19 -47.47 32.57 -35.61
C TYR A 19 -48.05 34.00 -35.54
N TYR A 20 -47.47 34.90 -34.71
CA TYR A 20 -47.88 36.31 -34.61
C TYR A 20 -47.48 37.12 -35.84
N LYS A 21 -46.54 36.69 -36.67
CA LYS A 21 -46.13 37.37 -37.89
C LYS A 21 -47.05 37.12 -39.08
N TYR A 22 -47.89 36.06 -39.03
CA TYR A 22 -48.81 35.64 -40.10
C TYR A 22 -50.29 35.91 -39.82
N ASP A 23 -50.59 36.86 -38.92
CA ASP A 23 -51.96 37.17 -38.46
C ASP A 23 -52.75 37.99 -39.49
N LYS A 24 -52.66 37.72 -40.81
CA LYS A 24 -53.54 38.31 -41.83
C LYS A 24 -53.78 37.27 -42.98
N GLY A 25 -54.38 36.13 -42.64
CA GLY A 25 -55.06 35.35 -43.66
C GLY A 25 -54.24 34.40 -44.52
N ASP A 26 -52.97 34.32 -44.28
CA ASP A 26 -52.11 33.37 -45.00
C ASP A 26 -52.03 32.02 -44.31
N ILE A 27 -52.26 30.93 -45.04
CA ILE A 27 -52.17 29.53 -44.56
C ILE A 27 -50.72 29.26 -44.15
N MET A 28 -50.51 28.80 -42.90
CA MET A 28 -49.21 28.40 -42.35
C MET A 28 -48.50 27.50 -43.35
N PRO A 29 -47.25 27.77 -43.79
CA PRO A 29 -46.56 26.97 -44.74
C PRO A 29 -46.52 25.48 -44.32
N PHE A 30 -47.00 24.61 -45.16
CA PHE A 30 -47.09 23.14 -44.92
C PHE A 30 -45.80 22.52 -44.38
N ARG A 31 -44.63 23.14 -44.69
CA ARG A 31 -43.31 22.74 -44.13
C ARG A 31 -43.17 23.02 -42.62
N ILE A 32 -43.78 24.04 -42.07
CA ILE A 32 -43.70 24.38 -40.62
C ILE A 32 -44.66 23.43 -39.86
N LEU A 33 -45.81 23.11 -40.41
CA LEU A 33 -46.72 22.14 -39.84
C LEU A 33 -46.13 20.72 -39.89
N LEU A 34 -45.46 20.32 -40.99
CA LEU A 34 -44.73 19.07 -41.09
C LEU A 34 -43.55 18.97 -40.13
N THR A 35 -42.77 20.04 -39.92
CA THR A 35 -41.71 20.07 -38.91
C THR A 35 -42.24 19.96 -37.48
N TYR A 36 -43.41 20.59 -37.20
CA TYR A 36 -44.07 20.46 -35.90
C TYR A 36 -44.62 19.04 -35.66
N ILE A 37 -45.22 18.44 -36.65
CA ILE A 37 -45.71 17.06 -36.61
C ILE A 37 -44.53 16.08 -36.53
N PHE A 38 -43.43 16.32 -37.25
CA PHE A 38 -42.25 15.47 -37.24
C PHE A 38 -41.48 15.59 -35.91
N VAL A 39 -41.30 16.78 -35.36
CA VAL A 39 -40.65 17.02 -34.05
C VAL A 39 -41.54 16.58 -32.89
N SER A 40 -42.86 16.81 -32.95
CA SER A 40 -43.79 16.27 -31.96
C SER A 40 -43.94 14.76 -32.10
N GLY A 41 -43.95 14.19 -33.32
CA GLY A 41 -43.94 12.75 -33.55
C GLY A 41 -42.66 12.05 -33.09
N MET A 42 -41.48 12.67 -33.23
CA MET A 42 -40.23 12.17 -32.66
C MET A 42 -40.17 12.26 -31.12
N LEU A 43 -40.89 13.22 -30.52
CA LEU A 43 -40.98 13.37 -29.06
C LEU A 43 -42.07 12.47 -28.42
N PHE A 44 -43.00 11.93 -29.19
CA PHE A 44 -44.15 11.18 -28.71
C PHE A 44 -44.22 9.72 -29.16
N SER A 45 -43.18 9.17 -29.80
CA SER A 45 -43.21 7.77 -30.29
C SER A 45 -42.36 6.78 -29.49
N GLN A 46 -41.99 7.09 -28.28
CA GLN A 46 -41.41 6.03 -27.43
C GLN A 46 -42.58 5.26 -26.78
N ASN A 47 -42.81 4.04 -27.25
CA ASN A 47 -43.76 3.13 -26.64
C ASN A 47 -43.16 2.56 -25.34
N PRO A 48 -43.88 2.51 -24.20
CA PRO A 48 -43.41 1.86 -22.97
C PRO A 48 -42.85 0.45 -23.21
N GLU A 49 -43.40 -0.31 -24.12
CA GLU A 49 -42.93 -1.64 -24.50
C GLU A 49 -41.53 -1.60 -25.16
N GLU A 50 -41.27 -0.63 -26.05
CA GLU A 50 -39.97 -0.47 -26.68
C GLU A 50 -38.88 -0.11 -25.64
N LEU A 51 -39.21 0.75 -24.72
CA LEU A 51 -38.33 1.13 -23.59
C LEU A 51 -38.08 -0.05 -22.65
N LEU A 52 -39.12 -0.86 -22.37
CA LEU A 52 -39.00 -2.10 -21.61
C LEU A 52 -38.02 -3.08 -22.28
N ASN A 53 -38.19 -3.30 -23.58
CA ASN A 53 -37.35 -4.23 -24.34
C ASN A 53 -35.88 -3.77 -24.34
N LYS A 54 -35.63 -2.48 -24.58
CA LYS A 54 -34.30 -1.90 -24.48
C LYS A 54 -33.73 -2.03 -23.04
N GLY A 55 -34.55 -1.73 -22.03
CA GLY A 55 -34.17 -1.87 -20.62
C GLY A 55 -33.80 -3.31 -20.23
N ASN A 56 -34.52 -4.31 -20.75
CA ASN A 56 -34.20 -5.71 -20.53
C ASN A 56 -32.85 -6.10 -21.20
N ILE A 57 -32.57 -5.61 -22.40
CA ILE A 57 -31.28 -5.85 -23.09
C ILE A 57 -30.13 -5.24 -22.28
N GLU A 58 -30.28 -4.01 -21.81
CA GLU A 58 -29.25 -3.34 -20.96
C GLU A 58 -29.07 -4.09 -19.65
N LEU A 59 -30.16 -4.59 -19.03
CA LEU A 59 -30.07 -5.37 -17.79
C LEU A 59 -29.31 -6.69 -18.00
N GLU A 60 -29.57 -7.39 -19.09
CA GLU A 60 -28.91 -8.67 -19.45
C GLU A 60 -27.44 -8.45 -19.82
N SER A 61 -27.09 -7.29 -20.39
CA SER A 61 -25.69 -6.90 -20.66
C SER A 61 -24.94 -6.34 -19.45
N GLY A 62 -25.64 -6.20 -18.30
CA GLY A 62 -25.03 -5.69 -17.07
C GLY A 62 -24.99 -4.16 -16.95
N ASN A 63 -25.56 -3.42 -17.89
CA ASN A 63 -25.62 -1.96 -17.89
C ASN A 63 -26.76 -1.46 -16.99
N LEU A 64 -26.62 -1.65 -15.67
CA LEU A 64 -27.69 -1.41 -14.70
C LEU A 64 -28.18 0.05 -14.62
N ILE A 65 -27.32 1.03 -14.98
CA ILE A 65 -27.70 2.46 -15.00
C ILE A 65 -28.63 2.72 -16.17
N SER A 66 -28.25 2.34 -17.38
CA SER A 66 -29.10 2.47 -18.58
C SER A 66 -30.43 1.73 -18.44
N ALA A 67 -30.38 0.51 -17.89
CA ALA A 67 -31.60 -0.27 -17.64
C ALA A 67 -32.57 0.47 -16.71
N GLU A 68 -32.06 1.04 -15.60
CA GLU A 68 -32.88 1.82 -14.65
C GLU A 68 -33.50 3.05 -15.30
N GLU A 69 -32.75 3.78 -16.12
CA GLU A 69 -33.25 4.96 -16.84
C GLU A 69 -34.35 4.59 -17.84
N LEU A 70 -34.20 3.48 -18.56
CA LEU A 70 -35.16 3.00 -19.54
C LEU A 70 -36.46 2.53 -18.87
N PHE A 71 -36.38 1.73 -17.80
CA PHE A 71 -37.57 1.32 -17.05
C PHE A 71 -38.31 2.51 -16.42
N ASN A 72 -37.60 3.45 -15.85
CA ASN A 72 -38.19 4.67 -15.31
C ASN A 72 -38.81 5.56 -16.41
N SER A 73 -38.24 5.57 -17.63
CA SER A 73 -38.80 6.29 -18.77
C SER A 73 -40.10 5.65 -19.27
N ALA A 74 -40.18 4.33 -19.26
CA ALA A 74 -41.43 3.61 -19.54
C ALA A 74 -42.53 3.97 -18.53
N LEU A 75 -42.19 4.03 -17.21
CA LEU A 75 -43.14 4.41 -16.14
C LEU A 75 -43.52 5.87 -16.17
N LYS A 76 -42.71 6.76 -16.75
CA LYS A 76 -43.08 8.17 -16.97
C LYS A 76 -44.16 8.32 -18.05
N ILE A 77 -44.19 7.41 -19.04
CA ILE A 77 -45.18 7.41 -20.08
C ILE A 77 -46.46 6.75 -19.57
N ASP A 78 -46.32 5.60 -18.93
CA ASP A 78 -47.43 4.87 -18.31
C ASP A 78 -47.07 4.45 -16.88
N PRO A 79 -47.49 5.19 -15.86
CA PRO A 79 -47.24 4.86 -14.46
C PRO A 79 -47.88 3.53 -14.00
N SER A 80 -48.77 2.95 -14.75
CA SER A 80 -49.41 1.67 -14.45
C SER A 80 -48.77 0.49 -15.18
N PHE A 81 -47.69 0.71 -15.92
CA PHE A 81 -47.03 -0.29 -16.76
C PHE A 81 -46.30 -1.34 -15.90
N ALA A 82 -47.00 -2.35 -15.42
CA ALA A 82 -46.50 -3.39 -14.55
C ALA A 82 -45.25 -4.15 -15.08
N PRO A 83 -45.06 -4.39 -16.42
CA PRO A 83 -43.82 -4.99 -16.90
C PRO A 83 -42.56 -4.20 -16.58
N ALA A 84 -42.58 -2.86 -16.59
CA ALA A 84 -41.45 -2.04 -16.21
C ALA A 84 -41.16 -2.06 -14.69
N LEU A 85 -42.20 -2.14 -13.84
CA LEU A 85 -42.04 -2.37 -12.39
C LEU A 85 -41.37 -3.71 -12.11
N LYS A 86 -41.74 -4.80 -12.84
CA LYS A 86 -41.01 -6.07 -12.77
C LYS A 86 -39.58 -5.93 -13.25
N GLY A 87 -39.31 -5.14 -14.31
CA GLY A 87 -37.98 -4.82 -14.79
C GLY A 87 -37.12 -4.15 -13.69
N LEU A 88 -37.66 -3.13 -12.97
CA LEU A 88 -37.02 -2.50 -11.83
C LEU A 88 -36.80 -3.48 -10.66
N SER A 89 -37.77 -4.34 -10.39
CA SER A 89 -37.62 -5.38 -9.37
C SER A 89 -36.43 -6.30 -9.66
N LYS A 90 -36.28 -6.78 -10.91
CA LYS A 90 -35.13 -7.56 -11.35
C LYS A 90 -33.82 -6.76 -11.23
N LEU A 91 -33.81 -5.53 -11.69
CA LEU A 91 -32.65 -4.65 -11.63
C LEU A 91 -32.16 -4.44 -10.19
N TYR A 92 -33.05 -4.18 -9.25
CA TYR A 92 -32.66 -4.01 -7.86
C TYR A 92 -32.22 -5.32 -7.21
N LEU A 93 -32.67 -6.48 -7.70
CA LEU A 93 -32.13 -7.77 -7.30
C LEU A 93 -30.67 -7.90 -7.77
N HIS A 94 -30.35 -7.51 -9.02
CA HIS A 94 -28.97 -7.48 -9.54
C HIS A 94 -28.07 -6.50 -8.76
N LYS A 95 -28.63 -5.42 -8.24
CA LYS A 95 -27.92 -4.45 -7.37
C LYS A 95 -27.79 -4.92 -5.89
N GLY A 96 -28.27 -6.11 -5.54
CA GLY A 96 -28.28 -6.60 -4.16
C GLY A 96 -29.25 -5.85 -3.24
N ASN A 97 -30.21 -5.12 -3.78
CA ASN A 97 -31.18 -4.37 -2.98
C ASN A 97 -32.53 -5.10 -2.93
N LEU A 98 -32.56 -6.17 -2.13
CA LEU A 98 -33.73 -7.03 -1.97
C LEU A 98 -34.96 -6.26 -1.49
N LYS A 99 -34.79 -5.22 -0.65
CA LYS A 99 -35.90 -4.40 -0.17
C LYS A 99 -36.61 -3.69 -1.34
N LYS A 100 -35.87 -2.97 -2.17
CA LYS A 100 -36.45 -2.31 -3.35
C LYS A 100 -36.96 -3.30 -4.40
N ALA A 101 -36.27 -4.43 -4.59
CA ALA A 101 -36.77 -5.49 -5.47
C ALA A 101 -38.15 -5.98 -5.02
N ASN A 102 -38.36 -6.15 -3.74
CA ASN A 102 -39.65 -6.55 -3.17
C ASN A 102 -40.72 -5.44 -3.31
N GLU A 103 -40.37 -4.18 -3.02
CA GLU A 103 -41.26 -3.03 -3.18
C GLU A 103 -41.80 -2.96 -4.60
N PHE A 104 -40.96 -2.99 -5.63
CA PHE A 104 -41.37 -2.97 -7.02
C PHE A 104 -42.12 -4.24 -7.46
N SER A 105 -41.82 -5.40 -6.88
CA SER A 105 -42.55 -6.63 -7.21
C SER A 105 -43.99 -6.59 -6.68
N ILE A 106 -44.21 -6.01 -5.48
CA ILE A 106 -45.55 -5.81 -4.91
C ILE A 106 -46.32 -4.77 -5.71
N GLU A 107 -45.69 -3.67 -6.09
CA GLU A 107 -46.32 -2.63 -6.90
C GLU A 107 -46.74 -3.18 -8.29
N ALA A 108 -45.90 -4.04 -8.91
CA ALA A 108 -46.25 -4.70 -10.15
C ALA A 108 -47.54 -5.54 -10.02
N VAL A 109 -47.69 -6.31 -8.93
CA VAL A 109 -48.92 -7.11 -8.65
C VAL A 109 -50.14 -6.21 -8.44
N GLN A 110 -49.98 -5.04 -7.79
CA GLN A 110 -51.08 -4.09 -7.59
C GLN A 110 -51.60 -3.50 -8.90
N LYS A 111 -50.74 -3.44 -9.93
CA LYS A 111 -51.11 -2.96 -11.26
C LYS A 111 -51.63 -4.08 -12.17
N ASP A 112 -51.07 -5.30 -12.02
CA ASP A 112 -51.43 -6.45 -12.80
C ASP A 112 -51.12 -7.75 -12.00
N GLU A 113 -52.17 -8.50 -11.73
CA GLU A 113 -52.14 -9.75 -10.96
C GLU A 113 -51.26 -10.85 -11.60
N ASP A 114 -51.03 -10.81 -12.89
CA ASP A 114 -50.19 -11.78 -13.62
C ASP A 114 -48.73 -11.77 -13.13
N PHE A 115 -48.32 -10.71 -12.42
CA PHE A 115 -46.98 -10.62 -11.81
C PHE A 115 -46.86 -11.26 -10.42
N ARG A 116 -47.91 -11.89 -9.90
CA ARG A 116 -47.90 -12.54 -8.57
C ARG A 116 -46.85 -13.65 -8.46
N GLU A 117 -46.65 -14.44 -9.48
CA GLU A 117 -45.61 -15.47 -9.49
C GLU A 117 -44.20 -14.88 -9.28
N TRP A 118 -43.91 -13.74 -9.92
CA TRP A 118 -42.64 -13.03 -9.73
C TRP A 118 -42.51 -12.50 -8.30
N SER A 119 -43.53 -11.87 -7.76
CA SER A 119 -43.49 -11.35 -6.37
C SER A 119 -43.30 -12.49 -5.36
N ASN A 120 -43.94 -13.63 -5.56
CA ASN A 120 -43.72 -14.82 -4.73
C ASN A 120 -42.27 -15.33 -4.81
N LYS A 121 -41.60 -15.25 -5.97
CA LYS A 121 -40.16 -15.57 -6.09
C LYS A 121 -39.32 -14.65 -5.26
N ILE A 122 -39.55 -13.34 -5.29
CA ILE A 122 -38.83 -12.36 -4.48
C ILE A 122 -39.06 -12.59 -2.97
N THR A 123 -40.29 -12.90 -2.57
CA THR A 123 -40.62 -13.25 -1.17
C THR A 123 -39.83 -14.48 -0.71
N LYS A 124 -39.76 -15.54 -1.50
CA LYS A 124 -38.99 -16.75 -1.19
C LYS A 124 -37.48 -16.46 -1.03
N ILE A 125 -36.91 -15.58 -1.88
CA ILE A 125 -35.52 -15.12 -1.70
C ILE A 125 -35.37 -14.45 -0.32
N SER A 126 -36.28 -13.54 0.02
CA SER A 126 -36.26 -12.85 1.31
C SER A 126 -36.33 -13.81 2.48
N GLU A 127 -37.21 -14.80 2.44
CA GLU A 127 -37.36 -15.84 3.47
C GLU A 127 -36.07 -16.64 3.66
N LYS A 128 -35.46 -17.14 2.56
CA LYS A 128 -34.21 -17.91 2.61
C LYS A 128 -33.07 -17.06 3.20
N ILE A 129 -32.92 -15.80 2.76
CA ILE A 129 -31.91 -14.87 3.32
C ILE A 129 -32.16 -14.64 4.83
N GLN A 130 -33.40 -14.43 5.25
CA GLN A 130 -33.74 -14.25 6.66
C GLN A 130 -33.46 -15.51 7.50
N ASN A 131 -33.78 -16.70 6.98
CA ASN A 131 -33.48 -17.98 7.62
C ASN A 131 -31.97 -18.17 7.77
N GLY A 132 -31.19 -17.92 6.70
CA GLY A 132 -29.75 -17.93 6.77
C GLY A 132 -29.19 -16.97 7.82
N ASN A 133 -29.70 -15.73 7.86
CA ASN A 133 -29.27 -14.74 8.86
C ASN A 133 -29.61 -15.18 10.30
N ARG A 134 -30.79 -15.81 10.52
CA ARG A 134 -31.16 -16.38 11.81
C ARG A 134 -30.23 -17.51 12.23
N ASN A 135 -29.90 -18.42 11.30
CA ASN A 135 -28.95 -19.49 11.53
C ASN A 135 -27.56 -18.96 11.92
N VAL A 136 -27.09 -17.88 11.27
CA VAL A 136 -25.83 -17.19 11.63
C VAL A 136 -25.89 -16.66 13.08
N GLN A 137 -27.01 -16.05 13.50
CA GLN A 137 -27.18 -15.56 14.88
C GLN A 137 -27.17 -16.69 15.92
N GLN A 138 -27.64 -17.88 15.54
CA GLN A 138 -27.64 -19.07 16.37
C GLN A 138 -26.31 -19.85 16.31
N GLY A 139 -25.33 -19.39 15.54
CA GLY A 139 -24.05 -20.09 15.35
C GLY A 139 -24.12 -21.30 14.40
N GLN A 140 -25.26 -21.52 13.75
CA GLN A 140 -25.50 -22.61 12.80
C GLN A 140 -24.99 -22.21 11.39
N TYR A 141 -23.68 -22.04 11.27
CA TYR A 141 -23.08 -21.43 10.07
C TYR A 141 -23.24 -22.26 8.80
N GLU A 142 -23.11 -23.58 8.88
CA GLU A 142 -23.28 -24.45 7.71
C GLU A 142 -24.72 -24.50 7.23
N GLU A 143 -25.70 -24.45 8.13
CA GLU A 143 -27.11 -24.34 7.75
C GLU A 143 -27.40 -22.99 7.08
N ALA A 144 -26.78 -21.91 7.56
CA ALA A 144 -26.88 -20.60 6.92
C ALA A 144 -26.31 -20.64 5.49
N ILE A 145 -25.17 -21.27 5.28
CA ILE A 145 -24.54 -21.44 3.95
C ILE A 145 -25.45 -22.25 3.02
N LYS A 146 -26.14 -23.29 3.51
CA LYS A 146 -27.11 -24.05 2.71
C LYS A 146 -28.24 -23.15 2.19
N GLU A 147 -28.83 -22.32 3.07
CA GLU A 147 -29.88 -21.38 2.66
C GLU A 147 -29.40 -20.40 1.59
N TYR A 148 -28.22 -19.79 1.78
CA TYR A 148 -27.66 -18.87 0.78
C TYR A 148 -27.28 -19.57 -0.54
N ASN A 149 -26.84 -20.85 -0.50
CA ASN A 149 -26.58 -21.64 -1.68
C ASN A 149 -27.83 -21.92 -2.52
N LEU A 150 -28.96 -22.15 -1.85
CA LEU A 150 -30.23 -22.28 -2.57
C LEU A 150 -30.55 -20.99 -3.33
N VAL A 151 -30.35 -19.83 -2.70
CA VAL A 151 -30.56 -18.53 -3.36
C VAL A 151 -29.59 -18.32 -4.51
N SER A 152 -28.29 -18.52 -4.31
CA SER A 152 -27.30 -18.29 -5.38
C SER A 152 -27.41 -19.26 -6.56
N LYS A 153 -27.93 -20.47 -6.34
CA LYS A 153 -28.20 -21.45 -7.39
C LYS A 153 -29.42 -21.06 -8.22
N GLU A 154 -30.51 -20.60 -7.60
CA GLU A 154 -31.73 -20.19 -8.28
C GLU A 154 -31.59 -18.78 -8.90
N HIS A 155 -30.77 -17.91 -8.30
CA HIS A 155 -30.58 -16.51 -8.69
C HIS A 155 -29.09 -16.13 -8.71
N PRO A 156 -28.31 -16.61 -9.67
CA PRO A 156 -26.86 -16.43 -9.73
C PRO A 156 -26.43 -14.96 -9.91
N TYR A 157 -27.34 -14.11 -10.38
CA TYR A 157 -27.15 -12.66 -10.54
C TYR A 157 -27.46 -11.85 -9.26
N PHE A 158 -27.87 -12.50 -8.16
CA PHE A 158 -28.11 -11.82 -6.89
C PHE A 158 -26.85 -11.83 -6.02
N PRO A 159 -26.11 -10.70 -5.94
CA PRO A 159 -24.78 -10.66 -5.30
C PRO A 159 -24.82 -10.88 -3.79
N ASP A 160 -25.92 -10.48 -3.12
CA ASP A 160 -26.03 -10.58 -1.66
C ASP A 160 -25.99 -12.02 -1.15
N ALA A 161 -26.36 -13.01 -1.95
CA ALA A 161 -26.25 -14.41 -1.54
C ALA A 161 -24.79 -14.81 -1.32
N GLU A 162 -23.88 -14.43 -2.23
CA GLU A 162 -22.43 -14.63 -2.07
C GLU A 162 -21.89 -13.75 -0.94
N PHE A 163 -22.35 -12.51 -0.82
CA PHE A 163 -21.94 -11.61 0.24
C PHE A 163 -22.24 -12.17 1.64
N TYR A 164 -23.45 -12.71 1.87
CA TYR A 164 -23.79 -13.32 3.17
C TYR A 164 -22.99 -14.59 3.46
N LYS A 165 -22.65 -15.40 2.41
CA LYS A 165 -21.70 -16.52 2.59
C LYS A 165 -20.34 -16.01 3.06
N GLY A 166 -19.82 -14.96 2.42
CA GLY A 166 -18.58 -14.33 2.82
C GLY A 166 -18.59 -13.84 4.27
N LEU A 167 -19.64 -13.15 4.68
CA LEU A 167 -19.80 -12.71 6.08
C LEU A 167 -19.85 -13.89 7.06
N THR A 168 -20.50 -14.98 6.68
CA THR A 168 -20.62 -16.18 7.51
C THR A 168 -19.25 -16.85 7.68
N ARG A 169 -18.48 -17.04 6.60
CA ARG A 169 -17.13 -17.59 6.65
C ARG A 169 -16.19 -16.69 7.45
N PHE A 170 -16.33 -15.37 7.30
CA PHE A 170 -15.57 -14.41 8.10
C PHE A 170 -15.81 -14.56 9.61
N ARG A 171 -17.07 -14.78 10.01
CA ARG A 171 -17.42 -15.08 11.44
C ARG A 171 -16.85 -16.40 11.93
N GLN A 172 -16.74 -17.40 11.07
CA GLN A 172 -16.09 -18.68 11.35
C GLN A 172 -14.55 -18.54 11.43
N LYS A 173 -13.99 -17.38 11.12
CA LYS A 173 -12.55 -17.11 10.96
C LYS A 173 -11.91 -17.88 9.79
N ASP A 174 -12.72 -18.34 8.86
CA ASP A 174 -12.30 -18.88 7.58
C ASP A 174 -12.10 -17.73 6.60
N ILE A 175 -10.92 -17.12 6.70
CA ILE A 175 -10.61 -15.88 5.99
C ILE A 175 -10.43 -16.11 4.49
N ASP A 176 -9.89 -17.27 4.10
CA ASP A 176 -9.73 -17.66 2.70
C ASP A 176 -11.10 -17.78 2.02
N ALA A 177 -12.00 -18.58 2.57
CA ALA A 177 -13.34 -18.72 2.00
C ALA A 177 -14.15 -17.40 2.02
N ALA A 178 -13.95 -16.56 3.04
CA ALA A 178 -14.59 -15.25 3.09
C ALA A 178 -14.13 -14.35 1.94
N ALA A 179 -12.83 -14.31 1.64
CA ALA A 179 -12.26 -13.56 0.53
C ALA A 179 -12.84 -13.99 -0.82
N GLU A 180 -12.89 -15.32 -1.06
CA GLU A 180 -13.46 -15.91 -2.27
C GLU A 180 -14.91 -15.47 -2.49
N HIS A 181 -15.73 -15.52 -1.44
CA HIS A 181 -17.11 -15.12 -1.54
C HIS A 181 -17.29 -13.60 -1.75
N PHE A 182 -16.48 -12.75 -1.10
CA PHE A 182 -16.54 -11.31 -1.35
C PHE A 182 -16.09 -10.99 -2.78
N LYS A 183 -15.06 -11.68 -3.32
CA LYS A 183 -14.62 -11.54 -4.71
C LYS A 183 -15.76 -11.93 -5.67
N LYS A 184 -16.36 -13.10 -5.48
CA LYS A 184 -17.54 -13.52 -6.28
C LYS A 184 -18.68 -12.51 -6.22
N THR A 185 -18.93 -11.90 -5.07
CA THR A 185 -19.92 -10.82 -4.96
C THR A 185 -19.58 -9.65 -5.88
N LEU A 186 -18.30 -9.25 -5.94
CA LEU A 186 -17.81 -8.15 -6.79
C LEU A 186 -17.75 -8.54 -8.27
N ASP A 187 -17.54 -9.82 -8.59
CA ASP A 187 -17.62 -10.32 -9.95
C ASP A 187 -19.07 -10.23 -10.49
N ILE A 188 -20.08 -10.45 -9.63
CA ILE A 188 -21.50 -10.31 -9.98
C ILE A 188 -21.88 -8.82 -10.04
N TYR A 189 -21.47 -8.02 -9.05
CA TYR A 189 -21.79 -6.60 -8.94
C TYR A 189 -20.56 -5.81 -8.45
N PRO A 190 -19.75 -5.24 -9.37
CA PRO A 190 -18.50 -4.55 -9.03
C PRO A 190 -18.66 -3.35 -8.06
N GLU A 191 -19.83 -2.70 -8.07
CA GLU A 191 -20.15 -1.56 -7.21
C GLU A 191 -20.66 -1.96 -5.81
N HIS A 192 -20.61 -3.24 -5.43
CA HIS A 192 -21.10 -3.71 -4.14
C HIS A 192 -20.22 -3.23 -2.97
N LYS A 193 -20.52 -2.03 -2.44
CA LYS A 193 -19.71 -1.33 -1.41
C LYS A 193 -19.41 -2.18 -0.17
N LYS A 194 -20.38 -2.99 0.30
CA LYS A 194 -20.18 -3.83 1.49
C LYS A 194 -19.22 -4.98 1.23
N ALA A 195 -19.28 -5.59 0.06
CA ALA A 195 -18.36 -6.66 -0.33
C ALA A 195 -16.94 -6.11 -0.53
N ARG A 196 -16.79 -4.94 -1.16
CA ARG A 196 -15.50 -4.24 -1.26
C ARG A 196 -14.87 -4.04 0.12
N LYS A 197 -15.64 -3.47 1.06
CA LYS A 197 -15.18 -3.30 2.44
C LYS A 197 -14.86 -4.63 3.13
N GLY A 198 -15.64 -5.69 2.84
CA GLY A 198 -15.37 -7.04 3.34
C GLY A 198 -14.02 -7.55 2.84
N LEU A 199 -13.75 -7.41 1.56
CA LEU A 199 -12.50 -7.82 0.92
C LEU A 199 -11.30 -7.02 1.46
N ASP A 200 -11.44 -5.69 1.61
CA ASP A 200 -10.41 -4.84 2.22
C ASP A 200 -10.07 -5.27 3.65
N ASN A 201 -11.07 -5.70 4.42
CA ASN A 201 -10.82 -6.21 5.77
C ASN A 201 -10.08 -7.56 5.76
N VAL A 202 -10.38 -8.41 4.81
CA VAL A 202 -9.71 -9.70 4.65
C VAL A 202 -8.26 -9.51 4.21
N THR A 203 -7.98 -8.66 3.24
CA THR A 203 -6.60 -8.36 2.80
C THR A 203 -5.75 -7.81 3.94
N LYS A 204 -6.33 -6.93 4.78
CA LYS A 204 -5.67 -6.45 6.00
C LYS A 204 -5.41 -7.57 7.02
N GLN A 205 -6.30 -8.56 7.13
CA GLN A 205 -6.06 -9.70 8.01
C GLN A 205 -4.93 -10.59 7.49
N PHE A 206 -4.83 -10.83 6.18
CA PHE A 206 -3.69 -11.53 5.59
C PHE A 206 -2.38 -10.78 5.85
N LEU A 207 -2.34 -9.45 5.65
CA LEU A 207 -1.17 -8.64 5.99
C LEU A 207 -0.76 -8.79 7.46
N ASN A 208 -1.72 -8.72 8.39
CA ASN A 208 -1.46 -8.87 9.82
C ASN A 208 -0.96 -10.28 10.18
N ALA A 209 -1.52 -11.32 9.56
CA ALA A 209 -1.06 -12.70 9.72
C ALA A 209 0.37 -12.88 9.19
N GLY A 210 0.68 -12.29 8.05
CA GLY A 210 2.02 -12.22 7.48
C GLY A 210 3.00 -11.53 8.41
N ASN A 211 2.66 -10.35 8.93
CA ASN A 211 3.48 -9.60 9.88
C ASN A 211 3.75 -10.40 11.17
N LYS A 212 2.74 -11.12 11.67
CA LYS A 212 2.87 -11.99 12.85
C LYS A 212 3.79 -13.17 12.58
N SER A 213 3.67 -13.80 11.41
CA SER A 213 4.56 -14.91 10.97
C SER A 213 5.99 -14.42 10.82
N TYR A 214 6.19 -13.24 10.21
CA TYR A 214 7.50 -12.61 10.07
C TYR A 214 8.18 -12.36 11.44
N LYS A 215 7.44 -11.81 12.41
CA LYS A 215 7.96 -11.58 13.77
C LYS A 215 8.36 -12.88 14.49
N ARG A 216 7.74 -14.01 14.14
CA ARG A 216 8.10 -15.35 14.66
C ARG A 216 9.25 -16.01 13.92
N GLY A 217 9.75 -15.39 12.84
CA GLY A 217 10.80 -15.95 11.99
C GLY A 217 10.29 -16.96 10.93
N ASP A 218 8.98 -17.13 10.80
CA ASP A 218 8.38 -18.03 9.81
C ASP A 218 8.20 -17.29 8.48
N VAL A 219 9.30 -17.21 7.76
CA VAL A 219 9.41 -16.46 6.50
C VAL A 219 8.47 -17.00 5.43
N SER A 220 8.40 -18.33 5.28
CA SER A 220 7.54 -18.97 4.25
C SER A 220 6.07 -18.64 4.45
N LYS A 221 5.59 -18.71 5.71
CA LYS A 221 4.21 -18.34 6.02
C LYS A 221 3.96 -16.84 5.83
N ALA A 222 4.93 -15.99 6.18
CA ALA A 222 4.80 -14.56 5.96
C ALA A 222 4.64 -14.24 4.47
N THR A 223 5.50 -14.81 3.61
CA THR A 223 5.41 -14.68 2.15
C THR A 223 4.04 -15.11 1.64
N ASN A 224 3.59 -16.30 2.01
CA ASN A 224 2.28 -16.83 1.57
C ASN A 224 1.12 -15.90 1.94
N TYR A 225 1.10 -15.35 3.16
CA TYR A 225 0.04 -14.43 3.56
C TYR A 225 0.09 -13.10 2.80
N TYR A 226 1.27 -12.56 2.49
CA TYR A 226 1.38 -11.34 1.68
C TYR A 226 0.93 -11.60 0.23
N GLU A 227 1.31 -12.75 -0.35
CA GLU A 227 0.87 -13.17 -1.69
C GLU A 227 -0.65 -13.37 -1.74
N LYS A 228 -1.26 -13.99 -0.72
CA LYS A 228 -2.73 -14.09 -0.61
C LYS A 228 -3.40 -12.72 -0.56
N ALA A 229 -2.83 -11.76 0.19
CA ALA A 229 -3.38 -10.41 0.19
C ALA A 229 -3.39 -9.80 -1.22
N LEU A 230 -2.32 -10.03 -2.01
CA LEU A 230 -2.18 -9.53 -3.38
C LEU A 230 -3.02 -10.30 -4.41
N GLU A 231 -3.37 -11.56 -4.14
CA GLU A 231 -4.30 -12.33 -4.97
C GLU A 231 -5.71 -11.73 -4.96
N PHE A 232 -6.14 -11.22 -3.80
CA PHE A 232 -7.45 -10.62 -3.64
C PHE A 232 -7.47 -9.10 -3.90
N ASP A 233 -6.34 -8.42 -3.69
CA ASP A 233 -6.17 -7.00 -3.98
C ASP A 233 -4.78 -6.74 -4.58
N PRO A 234 -4.66 -6.80 -5.92
CA PRO A 234 -3.39 -6.55 -6.60
C PRO A 234 -2.82 -5.14 -6.43
N GLU A 235 -3.62 -4.19 -5.94
CA GLU A 235 -3.19 -2.81 -5.66
C GLU A 235 -2.88 -2.58 -4.17
N PHE A 236 -2.89 -3.63 -3.35
CA PHE A 236 -2.60 -3.52 -1.93
C PHE A 236 -1.10 -3.31 -1.67
N TYR A 237 -0.64 -2.08 -1.88
CA TYR A 237 0.78 -1.69 -1.82
C TYR A 237 1.49 -2.08 -0.52
N LEU A 238 0.78 -2.14 0.62
CA LEU A 238 1.37 -2.55 1.90
C LEU A 238 1.88 -4.00 1.88
N ALA A 239 1.22 -4.90 1.16
CA ALA A 239 1.69 -6.28 1.03
C ALA A 239 2.96 -6.36 0.17
N TYR A 240 3.03 -5.61 -0.94
CA TYR A 240 4.27 -5.47 -1.72
C TYR A 240 5.41 -4.88 -0.90
N PHE A 241 5.12 -3.87 -0.07
CA PHE A 241 6.13 -3.29 0.80
C PHE A 241 6.70 -4.32 1.77
N GLN A 242 5.84 -5.09 2.44
CA GLN A 242 6.28 -6.13 3.37
C GLN A 242 7.06 -7.27 2.67
N LEU A 243 6.64 -7.65 1.46
CA LEU A 243 7.40 -8.60 0.63
C LEU A 243 8.79 -8.06 0.31
N GLY A 244 8.90 -6.81 -0.14
CA GLY A 244 10.18 -6.18 -0.43
C GLY A 244 11.10 -6.13 0.78
N VAL A 245 10.59 -5.75 1.96
CA VAL A 245 11.35 -5.76 3.22
C VAL A 245 11.83 -7.17 3.58
N LEU A 246 10.96 -8.17 3.43
CA LEU A 246 11.28 -9.57 3.71
C LEU A 246 12.37 -10.09 2.77
N GLN A 247 12.22 -9.88 1.46
CA GLN A 247 13.16 -10.30 0.40
C GLN A 247 14.53 -9.64 0.58
N LYS A 248 14.55 -8.35 0.94
CA LYS A 248 15.80 -7.63 1.26
C LYS A 248 16.50 -8.29 2.46
N LYS A 249 15.77 -8.62 3.54
CA LYS A 249 16.36 -9.30 4.71
C LYS A 249 16.92 -10.68 4.39
N GLN A 250 16.39 -11.35 3.36
CA GLN A 250 16.91 -12.61 2.84
C GLN A 250 18.12 -12.46 1.89
N GLY A 251 18.59 -11.24 1.63
CA GLY A 251 19.64 -10.95 0.65
C GLY A 251 19.19 -11.05 -0.81
N GLN A 252 17.87 -11.09 -1.06
CA GLN A 252 17.29 -11.15 -2.40
C GLN A 252 17.04 -9.74 -2.95
N SER A 253 18.10 -8.93 -3.07
CA SER A 253 18.02 -7.49 -3.40
C SER A 253 17.21 -7.21 -4.66
N LYS A 254 17.40 -7.98 -5.74
CA LYS A 254 16.68 -7.79 -7.01
C LYS A 254 15.16 -7.99 -6.86
N LYS A 255 14.73 -9.06 -6.18
CA LYS A 255 13.30 -9.30 -5.92
C LYS A 255 12.72 -8.21 -5.02
N ALA A 256 13.47 -7.77 -4.02
CA ALA A 256 13.06 -6.67 -3.15
C ALA A 256 12.82 -5.39 -3.95
N ILE A 257 13.72 -5.04 -4.86
CA ILE A 257 13.59 -3.88 -5.75
C ILE A 257 12.32 -4.00 -6.61
N GLU A 258 12.05 -5.17 -7.19
CA GLU A 258 10.84 -5.41 -8.00
C GLU A 258 9.55 -5.19 -7.18
N SER A 259 9.49 -5.79 -5.99
CA SER A 259 8.32 -5.63 -5.10
C SER A 259 8.14 -4.18 -4.66
N LEU A 260 9.22 -3.49 -4.29
CA LEU A 260 9.17 -2.09 -3.87
C LEU A 260 8.84 -1.14 -5.02
N LYS A 261 9.24 -1.43 -6.25
CA LYS A 261 8.82 -0.67 -7.45
C LYS A 261 7.31 -0.76 -7.67
N LYS A 262 6.67 -1.89 -7.36
CA LYS A 262 5.21 -1.97 -7.37
C LYS A 262 4.57 -1.01 -6.37
N VAL A 263 5.17 -0.88 -5.18
CA VAL A 263 4.65 0.07 -4.17
C VAL A 263 4.64 1.50 -4.70
N ILE A 264 5.74 1.98 -5.28
CA ILE A 264 5.83 3.37 -5.76
C ILE A 264 4.99 3.63 -7.02
N GLN A 265 4.67 2.59 -7.79
CA GLN A 265 3.69 2.70 -8.89
C GLN A 265 2.28 2.93 -8.37
N ILE A 266 1.91 2.32 -7.24
CA ILE A 266 0.57 2.40 -6.64
C ILE A 266 0.47 3.62 -5.71
N ASN A 267 1.48 3.84 -4.88
CA ASN A 267 1.55 4.92 -3.90
C ASN A 267 2.94 5.59 -3.94
N PRO A 268 3.14 6.58 -4.80
CA PRO A 268 4.42 7.27 -4.96
C PRO A 268 4.85 8.08 -3.73
N ASP A 269 3.91 8.49 -2.87
CA ASP A 269 4.20 9.33 -1.69
C ASP A 269 4.61 8.52 -0.45
N HIS A 270 4.81 7.20 -0.59
CA HIS A 270 5.22 6.37 0.54
C HIS A 270 6.73 6.47 0.78
N ASP A 271 7.17 7.44 1.59
CA ASP A 271 8.56 7.77 1.95
C ASP A 271 9.41 6.56 2.35
N LYS A 272 8.84 5.66 3.16
CA LYS A 272 9.50 4.44 3.62
C LYS A 272 9.88 3.50 2.48
N THR A 273 9.11 3.48 1.39
CA THR A 273 9.45 2.66 0.24
C THR A 273 10.67 3.22 -0.49
N TRP A 274 10.73 4.52 -0.72
CA TRP A 274 11.88 5.15 -1.34
C TRP A 274 13.16 4.91 -0.54
N PHE A 275 13.09 5.09 0.78
CA PHE A 275 14.20 4.74 1.67
C PHE A 275 14.59 3.25 1.58
N THR A 276 13.61 2.34 1.56
CA THR A 276 13.87 0.89 1.49
C THR A 276 14.44 0.49 0.13
N LEU A 277 13.99 1.12 -0.96
CA LEU A 277 14.59 1.00 -2.30
C LEU A 277 16.05 1.42 -2.28
N GLY A 278 16.37 2.58 -1.72
CA GLY A 278 17.74 3.03 -1.55
C GLY A 278 18.60 1.98 -0.85
N THR A 279 18.12 1.43 0.28
CA THR A 279 18.85 0.36 0.98
C THR A 279 18.94 -0.96 0.21
N ALA A 280 17.98 -1.25 -0.66
CA ALA A 280 18.01 -2.45 -1.50
C ALA A 280 19.00 -2.30 -2.66
N TYR A 281 19.07 -1.12 -3.27
CA TYR A 281 20.06 -0.80 -4.29
C TYR A 281 21.48 -0.73 -3.72
N GLU A 282 21.68 -0.16 -2.53
CA GLU A 282 22.96 -0.20 -1.82
C GLU A 282 23.41 -1.67 -1.58
N ALA A 283 22.49 -2.54 -1.17
CA ALA A 283 22.78 -3.97 -0.97
C ALA A 283 23.04 -4.73 -2.29
N ASP A 284 22.56 -4.23 -3.42
CA ASP A 284 22.84 -4.75 -4.78
C ASP A 284 24.12 -4.13 -5.40
N GLY A 285 24.77 -3.20 -4.70
CA GLY A 285 25.99 -2.52 -5.14
C GLY A 285 25.77 -1.31 -6.07
N ASN A 286 24.52 -0.88 -6.24
CA ASN A 286 24.14 0.23 -7.11
C ASN A 286 23.98 1.51 -6.27
N ASN A 287 25.12 2.14 -5.92
CA ASN A 287 25.14 3.26 -5.00
C ASN A 287 24.52 4.55 -5.57
N GLU A 288 24.60 4.79 -6.86
CA GLU A 288 24.02 5.98 -7.49
C GLU A 288 22.49 5.94 -7.45
N GLU A 289 21.88 4.79 -7.77
CA GLU A 289 20.44 4.59 -7.63
C GLU A 289 20.01 4.70 -6.15
N ALA A 290 20.82 4.18 -5.22
CA ALA A 290 20.55 4.32 -3.80
C ALA A 290 20.51 5.79 -3.37
N ILE A 291 21.45 6.61 -3.84
CA ILE A 291 21.49 8.06 -3.60
C ILE A 291 20.21 8.74 -4.07
N GLU A 292 19.78 8.48 -5.33
CA GLU A 292 18.57 9.09 -5.88
C GLU A 292 17.30 8.69 -5.08
N HIS A 293 17.21 7.43 -4.67
CA HIS A 293 16.07 6.99 -3.87
C HIS A 293 16.08 7.54 -2.44
N TYR A 294 17.25 7.74 -1.82
CA TYR A 294 17.32 8.44 -0.53
C TYR A 294 16.94 9.91 -0.65
N LYS A 295 17.35 10.61 -1.71
CA LYS A 295 16.92 11.98 -2.00
C LYS A 295 15.40 12.07 -2.13
N THR A 296 14.80 11.20 -2.92
CA THR A 296 13.34 11.15 -3.08
C THR A 296 12.63 10.91 -1.74
N ALA A 297 13.14 10.01 -0.89
CA ALA A 297 12.59 9.81 0.45
C ALA A 297 12.65 11.08 1.31
N ILE A 298 13.72 11.88 1.18
CA ILE A 298 13.90 13.16 1.87
C ILE A 298 12.96 14.22 1.31
N ASP A 299 12.78 14.29 0.00
CA ASP A 299 11.88 15.26 -0.66
C ASP A 299 10.44 15.06 -0.20
N ILE A 300 10.00 13.78 -0.04
CA ILE A 300 8.68 13.44 0.47
C ILE A 300 8.59 13.71 1.98
N ASN A 301 9.62 13.35 2.72
CA ASN A 301 9.67 13.49 4.18
C ASN A 301 10.98 14.16 4.62
N PRO A 302 11.02 15.50 4.71
CA PRO A 302 12.22 16.24 5.13
C PRO A 302 12.72 15.94 6.54
N GLY A 303 11.94 15.26 7.36
CA GLY A 303 12.33 14.79 8.69
C GLY A 303 12.93 13.37 8.72
N TYR A 304 13.18 12.75 7.56
CA TYR A 304 13.61 11.36 7.51
C TYR A 304 15.09 11.18 7.83
N THR A 305 15.45 11.31 9.10
CA THR A 305 16.81 11.24 9.67
C THR A 305 17.66 10.09 9.11
N LYS A 306 17.07 8.88 8.98
CA LYS A 306 17.79 7.71 8.47
C LYS A 306 18.20 7.85 7.00
N ALA A 307 17.38 8.52 6.18
CA ALA A 307 17.69 8.74 4.76
C ALA A 307 18.87 9.70 4.62
N TYR A 308 18.88 10.80 5.38
CA TYR A 308 20.03 11.70 5.43
C TYR A 308 21.29 10.99 5.92
N GLY A 309 21.20 10.16 6.96
CA GLY A 309 22.34 9.43 7.50
C GLY A 309 22.94 8.43 6.50
N ASN A 310 22.10 7.68 5.75
CA ASN A 310 22.59 6.77 4.74
C ASN A 310 23.13 7.50 3.51
N LEU A 311 22.50 8.60 3.11
CA LEU A 311 23.00 9.46 2.04
C LEU A 311 24.37 10.06 2.39
N GLY A 312 24.52 10.57 3.62
CA GLY A 312 25.79 11.07 4.13
C GLY A 312 26.89 10.00 4.15
N LYS A 313 26.55 8.76 4.55
CA LYS A 313 27.46 7.61 4.48
C LYS A 313 27.92 7.34 3.04
N LEU A 314 26.99 7.24 2.09
CA LEU A 314 27.34 6.98 0.69
C LEU A 314 28.21 8.09 0.09
N TYR A 315 27.98 9.34 0.44
CA TYR A 315 28.82 10.45 0.05
C TYR A 315 30.23 10.35 0.67
N THR A 316 30.34 9.97 1.95
CA THR A 316 31.64 9.71 2.60
C THR A 316 32.40 8.60 1.85
N ASP A 317 31.75 7.46 1.63
CA ASP A 317 32.34 6.30 0.94
C ASP A 317 32.78 6.64 -0.50
N SER A 318 32.17 7.66 -1.11
CA SER A 318 32.50 8.16 -2.48
C SER A 318 33.50 9.32 -2.49
N GLY A 319 34.00 9.75 -1.34
CA GLY A 319 34.93 10.90 -1.21
C GLY A 319 34.25 12.28 -1.43
N ARG A 320 32.92 12.33 -1.45
CA ARG A 320 32.12 13.56 -1.60
C ARG A 320 31.90 14.20 -0.22
N TYR A 321 32.99 14.66 0.39
CA TYR A 321 33.00 15.00 1.82
C TYR A 321 32.15 16.22 2.18
N ASP A 322 32.10 17.25 1.35
CA ASP A 322 31.30 18.46 1.61
C ASP A 322 29.79 18.12 1.65
N GLU A 323 29.36 17.30 0.69
CA GLU A 323 27.96 16.86 0.60
C GLU A 323 27.63 15.91 1.75
N ALA A 324 28.56 15.04 2.15
CA ALA A 324 28.38 14.16 3.30
C ALA A 324 28.22 14.97 4.60
N GLU A 325 29.06 15.99 4.80
CA GLU A 325 29.03 16.84 6.00
C GLU A 325 27.70 17.60 6.10
N ASP A 326 27.22 18.19 5.00
CA ASP A 326 25.94 18.88 4.95
C ASP A 326 24.77 17.95 5.34
N ARG A 327 24.72 16.74 4.76
CA ARG A 327 23.67 15.77 5.08
C ARG A 327 23.74 15.26 6.52
N LEU A 328 24.95 15.00 7.03
CA LEU A 328 25.14 14.50 8.40
C LEU A 328 24.89 15.58 9.46
N LYS A 329 25.23 16.84 9.17
CA LYS A 329 24.84 17.98 10.02
C LYS A 329 23.33 18.15 10.08
N THR A 330 22.64 17.97 8.97
CA THR A 330 21.17 17.98 8.93
C THR A 330 20.59 16.89 9.85
N VAL A 331 21.19 15.70 9.91
CA VAL A 331 20.75 14.61 10.83
C VAL A 331 20.70 15.09 12.27
N ILE A 332 21.77 15.69 12.76
CA ILE A 332 21.87 16.13 14.17
C ILE A 332 21.05 17.41 14.46
N GLN A 333 20.71 18.19 13.44
CA GLN A 333 19.76 19.30 13.54
C GLN A 333 18.31 18.82 13.69
N ILE A 334 17.93 17.74 12.97
CA ILE A 334 16.58 17.13 13.05
C ILE A 334 16.43 16.38 14.38
N ASP A 335 17.44 15.63 14.79
CA ASP A 335 17.42 14.79 15.98
C ASP A 335 18.77 14.87 16.69
N SER A 336 18.87 15.75 17.68
CA SER A 336 20.09 16.00 18.47
C SER A 336 20.49 14.81 19.35
N ASP A 337 19.60 13.86 19.59
CA ASP A 337 19.86 12.66 20.39
C ASP A 337 20.17 11.42 19.51
N TYR A 338 20.25 11.60 18.18
CA TYR A 338 20.52 10.50 17.26
C TYR A 338 22.01 10.14 17.23
N ALA A 339 22.41 9.24 18.12
CA ALA A 339 23.80 8.80 18.31
C ALA A 339 24.52 8.39 17.00
N ASP A 340 23.81 7.72 16.07
CA ASP A 340 24.39 7.28 14.79
C ASP A 340 24.72 8.45 13.85
N GLY A 341 24.03 9.58 13.97
CA GLY A 341 24.34 10.81 13.23
C GLY A 341 25.73 11.33 13.60
N TYR A 342 25.96 11.47 14.90
CA TYR A 342 27.29 11.88 15.43
C TYR A 342 28.37 10.85 15.08
N MET A 343 28.08 9.53 15.15
CA MET A 343 29.05 8.51 14.76
C MET A 343 29.46 8.68 13.30
N ARG A 344 28.50 8.85 12.39
CA ARG A 344 28.78 9.01 10.97
C ARG A 344 29.56 10.30 10.68
N LEU A 345 29.23 11.40 11.35
CA LEU A 345 29.96 12.65 11.23
C LEU A 345 31.40 12.51 11.76
N GLY A 346 31.57 11.79 12.85
CA GLY A 346 32.90 11.47 13.39
C GLY A 346 33.72 10.59 12.45
N ILE A 347 33.11 9.60 11.79
CA ILE A 347 33.75 8.76 10.75
C ILE A 347 34.15 9.61 9.54
N LEU A 348 33.29 10.51 9.08
CA LEU A 348 33.60 11.46 8.01
C LEU A 348 34.86 12.29 8.35
N TYR A 349 34.95 12.81 9.58
CA TYR A 349 36.10 13.57 10.01
C TYR A 349 37.36 12.72 10.17
N LEU A 350 37.25 11.44 10.54
CA LEU A 350 38.40 10.52 10.48
C LEU A 350 38.95 10.35 9.07
N GLU A 351 38.06 10.18 8.07
CA GLU A 351 38.46 10.07 6.65
C GLU A 351 39.10 11.36 6.13
N GLN A 352 38.71 12.51 6.66
CA GLN A 352 39.32 13.81 6.34
C GLN A 352 40.58 14.12 7.16
N GLU A 353 41.00 13.22 8.02
CA GLU A 353 42.10 13.45 8.99
C GLU A 353 41.85 14.63 9.95
N LYS A 354 40.61 15.06 10.12
CA LYS A 354 40.15 16.06 11.08
C LYS A 354 39.90 15.39 12.43
N PHE A 355 40.99 14.94 13.09
CA PHE A 355 40.87 14.01 14.21
C PHE A 355 40.29 14.67 15.49
N ALA A 356 40.47 15.96 15.68
CA ALA A 356 39.89 16.68 16.82
C ALA A 356 38.35 16.75 16.71
N GLU A 357 37.84 17.10 15.52
CA GLU A 357 36.41 17.13 15.24
C GLU A 357 35.80 15.70 15.29
N ALA A 358 36.57 14.69 14.88
CA ALA A 358 36.16 13.29 15.01
C ALA A 358 35.98 12.91 16.50
N VAL A 359 36.94 13.28 17.38
CA VAL A 359 36.85 13.03 18.83
C VAL A 359 35.60 13.69 19.41
N GLU A 360 35.35 14.96 19.10
CA GLU A 360 34.18 15.68 19.58
C GLU A 360 32.88 14.93 19.27
N ASN A 361 32.65 14.62 17.99
CA ASN A 361 31.41 13.97 17.54
C ASN A 361 31.29 12.53 18.07
N LEU A 362 32.37 11.74 18.06
CA LEU A 362 32.36 10.37 18.56
C LEU A 362 32.18 10.30 20.08
N SER A 363 32.66 11.29 20.81
CA SER A 363 32.40 11.40 22.26
C SER A 363 30.93 11.63 22.56
N ILE A 364 30.28 12.51 21.80
CA ILE A 364 28.82 12.71 21.91
C ILE A 364 28.11 11.39 21.55
N SER A 365 28.48 10.74 20.45
CA SER A 365 27.88 9.49 20.02
C SER A 365 27.94 8.39 21.06
N THR A 366 29.11 8.20 21.71
CA THR A 366 29.29 7.21 22.79
C THR A 366 28.57 7.58 24.08
N SER A 367 28.38 8.87 24.37
CA SER A 367 27.58 9.33 25.51
C SER A 367 26.09 9.02 25.36
N LEU A 368 25.57 9.19 24.14
CA LEU A 368 24.16 8.92 23.78
C LEU A 368 23.85 7.41 23.69
N ASP A 369 24.79 6.62 23.16
CA ASP A 369 24.63 5.16 23.09
C ASP A 369 25.88 4.43 23.59
N LYS A 370 25.80 3.95 24.83
CA LYS A 370 26.87 3.24 25.53
C LYS A 370 26.95 1.75 25.22
N LYS A 371 26.06 1.21 24.30
CA LYS A 371 25.98 -0.23 24.06
C LYS A 371 26.52 -0.64 22.69
N ASP A 372 26.82 0.29 21.81
CA ASP A 372 27.39 0.00 20.52
C ASP A 372 28.90 0.05 20.50
N PHE A 373 29.55 -1.09 20.41
CA PHE A 373 30.99 -1.25 20.38
C PHE A 373 31.64 -0.49 19.21
N ASN A 374 30.99 -0.28 18.09
CA ASN A 374 31.55 0.44 16.94
C ASN A 374 31.81 1.92 17.27
N LYS A 375 30.93 2.55 18.04
CA LYS A 375 31.10 3.94 18.48
C LYS A 375 32.37 4.10 19.29
N PHE A 376 32.60 3.19 20.24
CA PHE A 376 33.82 3.18 21.08
C PHE A 376 35.06 2.81 20.27
N PHE A 377 34.98 1.92 19.31
CA PHE A 377 36.07 1.60 18.39
C PHE A 377 36.52 2.83 17.61
N ASN A 378 35.59 3.55 16.96
CA ASN A 378 35.93 4.75 16.22
C ASN A 378 36.49 5.86 17.13
N LEU A 379 35.94 6.01 18.34
CA LEU A 379 36.46 6.98 19.31
C LEU A 379 37.90 6.64 19.76
N ALA A 380 38.19 5.36 20.00
CA ALA A 380 39.54 4.91 20.32
C ALA A 380 40.52 5.21 19.19
N SER A 381 40.09 4.94 17.92
CA SER A 381 40.89 5.27 16.75
C SER A 381 41.15 6.79 16.63
N ALA A 382 40.13 7.62 16.85
CA ALA A 382 40.28 9.07 16.84
C ALA A 382 41.27 9.56 17.90
N TYR A 383 41.17 9.07 19.16
CA TYR A 383 42.10 9.41 20.22
C TYR A 383 43.55 8.93 19.94
N ASN A 384 43.72 7.75 19.35
CA ASN A 384 45.02 7.25 18.95
C ASN A 384 45.69 8.17 17.91
N ASN A 385 44.93 8.72 16.99
CA ASN A 385 45.44 9.63 15.95
C ASN A 385 45.92 10.98 16.55
N ILE A 386 45.23 11.50 17.57
CA ILE A 386 45.67 12.71 18.28
C ILE A 386 46.66 12.42 19.41
N LYS A 387 47.08 11.16 19.57
CA LYS A 387 48.03 10.70 20.59
C LYS A 387 47.56 10.87 22.03
N GLU A 388 46.24 10.90 22.24
CA GLU A 388 45.65 10.89 23.59
C GLU A 388 45.50 9.45 24.08
N TRP A 389 46.66 8.83 24.40
CA TRP A 389 46.77 7.38 24.66
C TRP A 389 45.89 6.87 25.80
N ASP A 390 45.71 7.65 26.86
CA ASP A 390 44.89 7.22 28.02
C ASP A 390 43.40 7.22 27.67
N ASN A 391 42.95 8.21 26.92
CA ASN A 391 41.57 8.26 26.41
C ASN A 391 41.32 7.14 25.37
N ALA A 392 42.30 6.88 24.51
CA ALA A 392 42.25 5.77 23.56
C ALA A 392 42.12 4.40 24.25
N LEU A 393 42.93 4.17 25.34
CA LEU A 393 42.82 2.97 26.15
C LEU A 393 41.44 2.82 26.76
N ALA A 394 40.88 3.87 27.35
CA ALA A 394 39.56 3.83 27.96
C ALA A 394 38.47 3.50 26.96
N ALA A 395 38.49 4.14 25.78
CA ALA A 395 37.51 3.90 24.71
C ALA A 395 37.65 2.47 24.14
N ALA A 396 38.87 2.02 23.84
CA ALA A 396 39.10 0.67 23.32
C ALA A 396 38.77 -0.40 24.36
N GLN A 397 38.98 -0.17 25.65
CA GLN A 397 38.58 -1.04 26.74
C GLN A 397 37.03 -1.19 26.75
N ALA A 398 36.30 -0.08 26.68
CA ALA A 398 34.84 -0.09 26.62
C ALA A 398 34.34 -0.88 25.36
N CYS A 399 34.99 -0.71 24.22
CA CYS A 399 34.68 -1.46 23.01
C CYS A 399 34.75 -2.98 23.25
N ILE A 400 35.85 -3.50 23.83
CA ILE A 400 36.03 -4.94 24.07
C ILE A 400 35.20 -5.48 25.24
N GLU A 401 34.81 -4.65 26.18
CA GLU A 401 33.86 -5.02 27.24
C GLU A 401 32.48 -5.34 26.62
N ILE A 402 32.05 -4.56 25.63
CA ILE A 402 30.80 -4.80 24.89
C ILE A 402 30.93 -5.99 23.94
N LYS A 403 32.04 -6.09 23.20
CA LYS A 403 32.29 -7.14 22.22
C LYS A 403 33.69 -7.72 22.30
N LYS A 404 33.89 -8.64 23.24
CA LYS A 404 35.22 -9.21 23.60
C LYS A 404 35.97 -9.84 22.41
N ARG A 405 35.27 -10.40 21.40
CA ARG A 405 35.87 -11.06 20.22
C ARG A 405 36.17 -10.12 19.06
N PHE A 406 35.91 -8.84 19.18
CA PHE A 406 36.14 -7.87 18.11
C PHE A 406 37.61 -7.45 18.07
N GLY A 407 38.33 -7.89 17.05
CA GLY A 407 39.77 -7.68 16.89
C GLY A 407 40.16 -6.22 16.75
N GLY A 408 39.28 -5.36 16.17
CA GLY A 408 39.54 -3.91 16.08
C GLY A 408 39.74 -3.23 17.43
N GLY A 409 38.92 -3.56 18.44
CA GLY A 409 39.08 -3.01 19.80
C GLY A 409 40.40 -3.42 20.43
N TRP A 410 40.84 -4.66 20.26
CA TRP A 410 42.14 -5.13 20.69
C TRP A 410 43.28 -4.46 19.94
N LEU A 411 43.10 -4.18 18.63
CA LEU A 411 44.10 -3.46 17.84
C LEU A 411 44.32 -2.03 18.40
N GLU A 412 43.21 -1.30 18.62
CA GLU A 412 43.30 0.08 19.19
C GLU A 412 43.91 0.12 20.58
N LEU A 413 43.63 -0.88 21.46
CA LEU A 413 44.34 -1.05 22.73
C LEU A 413 45.85 -1.24 22.53
N GLY A 414 46.23 -2.08 21.55
CA GLY A 414 47.64 -2.31 21.22
C GLY A 414 48.32 -1.05 20.72
N ILE A 415 47.66 -0.25 19.88
CA ILE A 415 48.20 1.01 19.37
C ILE A 415 48.41 2.02 20.51
N ALA A 416 47.43 2.18 21.41
CA ALA A 416 47.51 3.07 22.54
C ALA A 416 48.64 2.67 23.52
N GLU A 417 48.79 1.37 23.84
CA GLU A 417 49.90 0.91 24.70
C GLU A 417 51.25 1.07 24.01
N LEU A 418 51.32 0.94 22.70
CA LEU A 418 52.55 1.22 21.92
C LEU A 418 52.91 2.70 21.99
N GLY A 419 51.93 3.61 21.87
CA GLY A 419 52.12 5.06 22.06
C GLY A 419 52.62 5.42 23.43
N ARG A 420 52.18 4.71 24.47
CA ARG A 420 52.71 4.81 25.85
C ARG A 420 54.05 4.11 26.04
N LYS A 421 54.70 3.65 24.96
CA LYS A 421 55.98 2.91 24.95
C LYS A 421 55.93 1.56 25.65
N ASN A 422 54.75 1.00 25.91
CA ASN A 422 54.59 -0.30 26.59
C ASN A 422 54.53 -1.44 25.58
N LYS A 423 55.65 -1.75 24.92
CA LYS A 423 55.77 -2.77 23.86
C LYS A 423 55.25 -4.15 24.28
N THR A 424 55.42 -4.55 25.52
CA THR A 424 55.03 -5.85 26.02
C THR A 424 53.49 -5.99 26.06
N ARG A 425 52.79 -4.99 26.58
CA ARG A 425 51.34 -4.98 26.61
C ARG A 425 50.77 -4.82 25.20
N ALA A 426 51.33 -3.93 24.37
CA ALA A 426 50.96 -3.73 23.00
C ALA A 426 50.96 -5.05 22.23
N LYS A 427 52.10 -5.82 22.32
CA LYS A 427 52.23 -7.12 21.66
C LYS A 427 51.12 -8.11 22.09
N ARG A 428 50.82 -8.17 23.40
CA ARG A 428 49.77 -9.03 23.95
C ARG A 428 48.40 -8.66 23.36
N HIS A 429 48.08 -7.38 23.24
CA HIS A 429 46.82 -6.93 22.66
C HIS A 429 46.74 -7.22 21.15
N PHE A 430 47.82 -7.08 20.39
CA PHE A 430 47.87 -7.47 19.00
C PHE A 430 47.73 -8.98 18.80
N GLU A 431 48.24 -9.82 19.74
CA GLU A 431 47.99 -11.28 19.70
C GLU A 431 46.51 -11.61 19.92
N GLU A 432 45.78 -10.87 20.72
CA GLU A 432 44.32 -11.01 20.83
C GLU A 432 43.61 -10.55 19.55
N ALA A 433 44.01 -9.40 18.95
CA ALA A 433 43.45 -8.92 17.69
C ALA A 433 43.65 -9.90 16.53
N ARG A 434 44.83 -10.59 16.50
CA ARG A 434 45.16 -11.60 15.47
C ARG A 434 44.19 -12.79 15.41
N LYS A 435 43.48 -13.08 16.51
CA LYS A 435 42.48 -14.17 16.56
C LYS A 435 41.26 -13.87 15.71
N ASP A 436 40.98 -12.60 15.45
CA ASP A 436 39.92 -12.15 14.58
C ASP A 436 40.42 -12.15 13.12
N ARG A 437 39.70 -12.88 12.23
CA ARG A 437 40.06 -13.05 10.82
C ARG A 437 40.24 -11.72 10.09
N ASP A 438 39.37 -10.76 10.37
CA ASP A 438 39.31 -9.50 9.64
C ASP A 438 40.48 -8.57 10.02
N TRP A 439 40.97 -8.69 11.25
CA TRP A 439 42.04 -7.87 11.81
C TRP A 439 43.40 -8.56 11.85
N ARG A 440 43.49 -9.82 11.50
CA ARG A 440 44.67 -10.65 11.59
C ARG A 440 45.90 -10.04 10.92
N LYS A 441 45.75 -9.69 9.64
CA LYS A 441 46.89 -9.15 8.87
C LYS A 441 47.48 -7.86 9.49
N MET A 442 46.59 -6.97 9.96
CA MET A 442 47.02 -5.71 10.57
C MET A 442 47.69 -5.97 11.92
N ALA A 443 47.16 -6.86 12.74
CA ALA A 443 47.77 -7.26 13.98
C ALA A 443 49.15 -7.92 13.81
N GLU A 444 49.30 -8.83 12.84
CA GLU A 444 50.60 -9.46 12.51
C GLU A 444 51.63 -8.42 12.06
N ARG A 445 51.20 -7.46 11.21
CA ARG A 445 52.09 -6.35 10.83
C ARG A 445 52.56 -5.53 12.06
N LYS A 446 51.66 -5.20 12.99
CA LYS A 446 51.98 -4.46 14.20
C LYS A 446 52.92 -5.25 15.14
N ILE A 447 52.77 -6.56 15.20
CA ILE A 447 53.69 -7.45 15.94
C ILE A 447 55.07 -7.45 15.26
N ASP A 448 55.14 -7.53 13.92
CA ASP A 448 56.41 -7.48 13.19
C ASP A 448 57.13 -6.15 13.32
N GLU A 449 56.38 -5.02 13.28
CA GLU A 449 56.92 -3.67 13.56
C GLU A 449 57.61 -3.58 14.96
N ILE A 450 57.06 -4.23 15.97
CA ILE A 450 57.68 -4.29 17.32
C ILE A 450 58.91 -5.18 17.34
N ASN A 451 58.86 -6.34 16.67
CA ASN A 451 59.95 -7.34 16.71
C ASN A 451 61.14 -6.91 15.82
N ASN A 452 60.91 -6.26 14.68
CA ASN A 452 61.88 -5.92 13.66
C ASN A 452 61.78 -4.43 13.27
N PRO A 453 62.02 -3.48 14.23
CA PRO A 453 61.81 -2.05 14.03
C PRO A 453 62.63 -1.50 12.88
N SER A 454 63.87 -1.98 12.68
CA SER A 454 64.76 -1.53 11.59
C SER A 454 64.24 -1.81 10.21
N LYS A 455 63.29 -2.74 10.02
CA LYS A 455 62.62 -3.03 8.77
C LYS A 455 61.61 -1.92 8.35
N TYR A 456 61.15 -1.14 9.29
CA TYR A 456 60.09 -0.13 9.15
C TYR A 456 60.57 1.31 9.44
N GLU A 457 61.78 1.49 9.97
CA GLU A 457 62.42 2.78 10.10
C GLU A 457 62.95 3.17 8.70
N LYS A 458 62.30 4.24 8.12
CA LYS A 458 62.79 4.92 6.88
C LYS A 458 63.58 6.15 7.27
#